data_84cea2f3bfc3b8c5016457a97fcca8a2
#
_entry.id   84cea2f3bfc3b8c5016457a97fcca8a2
#
_cell.length_a   1.000
_cell.length_b   1.000
_cell.length_c   1.000
_cell.angle_alpha   90.00
_cell.angle_beta   90.00
_cell.angle_gamma   90.00
#
_symmetry.space_group_name_H-M   'P 1'
#
loop_
_entity.id
_entity.type
_entity.pdbx_description
1 polymer ?
#
loop_
_entity_poly.entity_id
_entity_poly.type
_entity_poly.pdbx_seq_one_letter_code
_entity_poly.pdbx_strand_id
1 'polypeptide(L)'
;MASKNQQDLLKFLGPEYSIKEIDLELCIYRKINSRYDIEISGTHRKFHPINVYVWDISNGEGNTAIIVEKHFDISNRTALKTLLDILTKKYQDLT
;
A
#
# COMPACT_ATOMS: atom_id res chain seq x y z
N MET A 1 9.25 -14.24 4.03
CA MET A 1 7.95 -14.67 4.56
C MET A 1 7.31 -13.53 5.33
N ALA A 2 6.01 -13.30 5.14
CA ALA A 2 5.29 -12.24 5.82
C ALA A 2 5.25 -12.49 7.34
N SER A 3 5.46 -11.43 8.13
CA SER A 3 5.38 -11.50 9.59
C SER A 3 3.94 -11.73 10.06
N LYS A 4 3.78 -12.11 11.33
CA LYS A 4 2.44 -12.24 11.91
C LYS A 4 1.69 -10.90 11.84
N ASN A 5 2.36 -9.78 12.09
CA ASN A 5 1.74 -8.47 12.02
C ASN A 5 1.23 -8.17 10.60
N GLN A 6 2.02 -8.52 9.58
CA GLN A 6 1.60 -8.35 8.19
C GLN A 6 0.40 -9.22 7.84
N GLN A 7 0.39 -10.47 8.31
CA GLN A 7 -0.74 -11.38 8.08
C GLN A 7 -2.02 -10.87 8.74
N ASP A 8 -1.92 -10.40 9.99
CA ASP A 8 -3.07 -9.87 10.72
C ASP A 8 -3.60 -8.58 10.05
N LEU A 9 -2.70 -7.70 9.63
CA LEU A 9 -3.05 -6.47 8.96
C LEU A 9 -3.72 -6.75 7.61
N LEU A 10 -3.19 -7.72 6.88
CA LEU A 10 -3.75 -8.12 5.59
C LEU A 10 -5.20 -8.59 5.74
N LYS A 11 -5.49 -9.39 6.77
CA LYS A 11 -6.87 -9.83 7.07
C LYS A 11 -7.78 -8.63 7.38
N PHE A 12 -7.26 -7.68 8.15
CA PHE A 12 -8.02 -6.48 8.51
C PHE A 12 -8.35 -5.62 7.29
N LEU A 13 -7.41 -5.48 6.35
CA LEU A 13 -7.58 -4.64 5.17
C LEU A 13 -8.48 -5.28 4.11
N GLY A 14 -8.47 -6.61 3.99
CA GLY A 14 -9.37 -7.31 3.10
C GLY A 14 -8.70 -7.98 1.89
N PRO A 15 -9.48 -8.69 1.07
CA PRO A 15 -8.94 -9.54 0.00
C PRO A 15 -8.36 -8.79 -1.20
N GLU A 16 -8.57 -7.48 -1.30
CA GLU A 16 -8.00 -6.64 -2.36
C GLU A 16 -6.51 -6.42 -2.17
N TYR A 17 -5.98 -6.68 -0.96
CA TYR A 17 -4.59 -6.47 -0.59
C TYR A 17 -3.82 -7.79 -0.58
N SER A 18 -2.55 -7.72 -0.94
CA SER A 18 -1.65 -8.88 -0.96
C SER A 18 -0.26 -8.50 -0.48
N ILE A 19 0.58 -9.50 -0.27
CA ILE A 19 1.99 -9.28 0.05
C ILE A 19 2.78 -9.27 -1.26
N LYS A 20 3.66 -8.27 -1.41
CA LYS A 20 4.53 -8.15 -2.58
C LYS A 20 5.92 -7.73 -2.12
N GLU A 21 6.95 -8.33 -2.68
CA GLU A 21 8.33 -7.89 -2.44
C GLU A 21 8.64 -6.70 -3.37
N ILE A 22 9.04 -5.59 -2.75
CA ILE A 22 9.41 -4.36 -3.45
C ILE A 22 10.74 -3.90 -2.85
N ASP A 23 11.78 -3.77 -3.66
CA ASP A 23 13.12 -3.37 -3.23
C ASP A 23 13.63 -4.19 -2.04
N LEU A 24 13.47 -5.51 -2.10
CA LEU A 24 13.90 -6.47 -1.06
C LEU A 24 13.12 -6.36 0.25
N GLU A 25 12.04 -5.60 0.30
CA GLU A 25 11.15 -5.51 1.46
C GLU A 25 9.80 -6.14 1.12
N LEU A 26 9.22 -6.89 2.07
CA LEU A 26 7.86 -7.38 1.93
C LEU A 26 6.89 -6.26 2.30
N CYS A 27 6.10 -5.83 1.34
CA CYS A 27 5.11 -4.75 1.51
C CYS A 27 3.70 -5.30 1.33
N ILE A 28 2.71 -4.58 1.86
CA ILE A 28 1.32 -4.83 1.53
C ILE A 28 1.00 -4.00 0.28
N TYR A 29 0.30 -4.59 -0.65
CA TYR A 29 0.14 -4.05 -1.99
C TYR A 29 -1.30 -4.18 -2.45
N ARG A 30 -1.77 -3.19 -3.22
CA ARG A 30 -3.04 -3.25 -3.94
C ARG A 30 -2.90 -2.55 -5.29
N LYS A 31 -3.32 -3.23 -6.36
CA LYS A 31 -3.47 -2.60 -7.66
C LYS A 31 -4.88 -2.00 -7.75
N ILE A 32 -4.97 -0.67 -7.88
CA ILE A 32 -6.26 0.01 -7.97
C ILE A 32 -6.86 -0.19 -9.36
N ASN A 33 -6.05 0.04 -10.39
CA ASN A 33 -6.45 -0.10 -11.80
C ASN A 33 -5.18 -0.22 -12.66
N SER A 34 -5.31 -0.07 -13.97
CA SER A 34 -4.16 -0.18 -14.88
C SER A 34 -3.17 0.98 -14.74
N ARG A 35 -3.54 2.07 -14.09
CA ARG A 35 -2.71 3.27 -13.96
C ARG A 35 -2.09 3.45 -12.59
N TYR A 36 -2.76 3.02 -11.52
CA TYR A 36 -2.32 3.29 -10.16
C TYR A 36 -2.27 2.04 -9.31
N ASP A 37 -1.26 1.96 -8.44
CA ASP A 37 -1.22 0.98 -7.36
C ASP A 37 -0.81 1.64 -6.04
N ILE A 38 -1.00 0.90 -4.94
CA ILE A 38 -0.66 1.33 -3.59
C ILE A 38 0.37 0.37 -3.02
N GLU A 39 1.42 0.94 -2.43
CA GLU A 39 2.43 0.22 -1.66
C GLU A 39 2.35 0.67 -0.21
N ILE A 40 2.29 -0.28 0.72
CA ILE A 40 2.26 -0.01 2.16
C ILE A 40 3.48 -0.66 2.78
N SER A 41 4.41 0.15 3.26
CA SER A 41 5.68 -0.31 3.85
C SER A 41 5.71 -0.12 5.36
N GLY A 42 6.70 -0.74 6.03
CA GLY A 42 6.83 -0.66 7.48
C GLY A 42 5.87 -1.56 8.24
N THR A 43 5.24 -2.52 7.59
CA THR A 43 4.18 -3.35 8.18
C THR A 43 4.70 -4.60 8.89
N HIS A 44 6.01 -4.83 8.87
CA HIS A 44 6.62 -6.06 9.39
C HIS A 44 6.57 -6.16 10.93
N ARG A 45 6.49 -5.04 11.64
CA ARG A 45 6.46 -4.99 13.11
C ARG A 45 5.27 -4.20 13.62
N LYS A 46 4.68 -4.72 14.70
CA LYS A 46 3.69 -3.98 15.47
C LYS A 46 4.34 -2.70 16.05
N PHE A 47 3.62 -1.59 16.07
CA PHE A 47 4.09 -0.27 16.54
C PHE A 47 5.16 0.40 15.68
N HIS A 48 5.56 -0.21 14.56
CA HIS A 48 6.43 0.45 13.59
C HIS A 48 5.60 1.44 12.77
N PRO A 49 6.11 2.64 12.49
CA PRO A 49 5.39 3.58 11.60
C PRO A 49 5.16 2.99 10.21
N ILE A 50 3.97 3.19 9.70
CA ILE A 50 3.56 2.70 8.39
C ILE A 50 3.62 3.85 7.38
N ASN A 51 4.14 3.58 6.20
CA ASN A 51 4.18 4.54 5.10
C ASN A 51 3.34 4.02 3.94
N VAL A 52 2.63 4.93 3.27
CA VAL A 52 1.78 4.60 2.13
C VAL A 52 2.25 5.40 0.92
N TYR A 53 2.41 4.71 -0.20
CA TYR A 53 2.78 5.32 -1.48
C TYR A 53 1.76 4.96 -2.53
N VAL A 54 1.33 5.94 -3.32
CA VAL A 54 0.54 5.71 -4.54
C VAL A 54 1.48 5.91 -5.72
N TRP A 55 1.53 4.93 -6.60
CA TRP A 55 2.39 4.93 -7.78
C TRP A 55 1.55 5.06 -9.04
N ASP A 56 1.99 5.89 -9.97
CA ASP A 56 1.50 5.89 -11.36
C ASP A 56 2.33 4.86 -12.11
N ILE A 57 1.68 3.80 -12.57
CA ILE A 57 2.30 2.67 -13.27
C ILE A 57 1.89 2.63 -14.75
N SER A 58 1.34 3.74 -15.28
CA SER A 58 0.87 3.78 -16.67
C SER A 58 1.98 3.54 -17.69
N ASN A 59 3.24 3.86 -17.36
CA ASN A 59 4.41 3.60 -18.20
C ASN A 59 5.15 2.32 -17.78
N GLY A 60 4.53 1.48 -16.95
CA GLY A 60 5.12 0.26 -16.44
C GLY A 60 5.46 0.34 -14.96
N GLU A 61 5.74 -0.81 -14.36
CA GLU A 61 6.15 -0.92 -12.96
C GLU A 61 7.68 -0.79 -12.85
N GLY A 62 8.19 -0.76 -11.61
CA GLY A 62 9.62 -0.68 -11.37
C GLY A 62 10.19 0.71 -11.65
N ASN A 63 11.26 0.77 -12.44
CA ASN A 63 12.00 2.02 -12.68
C ASN A 63 11.20 3.08 -13.42
N THR A 64 10.10 2.72 -14.08
CA THR A 64 9.27 3.65 -14.85
C THR A 64 8.07 4.16 -14.05
N ALA A 65 7.80 3.58 -12.88
CA ALA A 65 6.72 4.02 -12.01
C ALA A 65 7.10 5.33 -11.29
N ILE A 66 6.10 6.18 -11.05
CA ILE A 66 6.30 7.48 -10.43
C ILE A 66 5.42 7.58 -9.19
N ILE A 67 5.99 7.99 -8.05
CA ILE A 67 5.20 8.26 -6.85
C ILE A 67 4.41 9.55 -7.08
N VAL A 68 3.08 9.45 -6.96
CA VAL A 68 2.18 10.59 -7.14
C VAL A 68 1.60 11.09 -5.82
N GLU A 69 1.64 10.26 -4.79
CA GLU A 69 1.18 10.64 -3.45
C GLU A 69 1.86 9.77 -2.41
N LYS A 70 2.19 10.34 -1.24
CA LYS A 70 2.82 9.60 -0.15
C LYS A 70 2.34 10.12 1.20
N HIS A 71 2.21 9.21 2.17
CA HIS A 71 1.80 9.50 3.54
C HIS A 71 2.70 8.72 4.49
N PHE A 72 3.26 9.39 5.49
CA PHE A 72 4.22 8.80 6.42
C PHE A 72 3.68 8.75 7.84
N ASP A 73 4.29 7.87 8.64
CA ASP A 73 4.08 7.81 10.09
C ASP A 73 2.64 7.54 10.51
N ILE A 74 1.96 6.64 9.79
CA ILE A 74 0.63 6.21 10.16
C ILE A 74 0.77 5.22 11.32
N SER A 75 0.16 5.56 12.47
CA SER A 75 0.42 4.90 13.73
C SER A 75 -0.56 3.77 14.10
N ASN A 76 -1.70 3.69 13.44
CA ASN A 76 -2.68 2.65 13.74
C ASN A 76 -3.44 2.19 12.49
N ARG A 77 -3.97 0.96 12.57
CA ARG A 77 -4.61 0.33 11.42
C ARG A 77 -5.96 0.96 11.04
N THR A 78 -6.65 1.58 11.98
CA THR A 78 -7.91 2.27 11.67
C THR A 78 -7.65 3.51 10.81
N ALA A 79 -6.64 4.31 11.18
CA ALA A 79 -6.21 5.45 10.38
C ALA A 79 -5.72 5.01 9.00
N LEU A 80 -4.97 3.90 8.95
CA LEU A 80 -4.50 3.33 7.70
C LEU A 80 -5.67 2.97 6.79
N LYS A 81 -6.65 2.23 7.30
CA LYS A 81 -7.80 1.81 6.49
C LYS A 81 -8.60 3.00 5.99
N THR A 82 -8.81 4.01 6.81
CA THR A 82 -9.52 5.24 6.41
C THR A 82 -8.78 5.92 5.26
N LEU A 83 -7.46 6.06 5.38
CA LEU A 83 -6.63 6.65 4.32
C LEU A 83 -6.71 5.82 3.04
N LEU A 84 -6.59 4.49 3.13
CA LEU A 84 -6.64 3.62 1.97
C LEU A 84 -7.98 3.69 1.24
N ASP A 85 -9.09 3.78 1.97
CA ASP A 85 -10.42 3.93 1.37
C ASP A 85 -10.51 5.26 0.60
N ILE A 86 -9.98 6.33 1.16
CA ILE A 86 -9.95 7.66 0.50
C ILE A 86 -9.08 7.59 -0.77
N LEU A 87 -7.88 7.04 -0.68
CA LEU A 87 -6.95 6.95 -1.80
C LEU A 87 -7.50 6.08 -2.92
N THR A 88 -8.08 4.94 -2.56
CA THR A 88 -8.64 4.01 -3.54
C THR A 88 -9.73 4.69 -4.36
N LYS A 89 -10.66 5.38 -3.69
CA LYS A 89 -11.73 6.09 -4.37
C LYS A 89 -11.19 7.21 -5.26
N LYS A 90 -10.25 8.01 -4.73
CA LYS A 90 -9.64 9.12 -5.46
C LYS A 90 -9.02 8.66 -6.77
N TYR A 91 -8.21 7.60 -6.73
CA TYR A 91 -7.47 7.15 -7.90
C TYR A 91 -8.30 6.27 -8.83
N GLN A 92 -9.35 5.62 -8.35
CA GLN A 92 -10.33 4.98 -9.23
C GLN A 92 -11.05 6.00 -10.11
N ASP A 93 -11.35 7.17 -9.56
CA ASP A 93 -12.10 8.21 -10.27
C ASP A 93 -11.20 9.01 -11.25
N LEU A 94 -9.88 8.85 -11.16
CA LEU A 94 -8.91 9.57 -12.01
C LEU A 94 -8.53 8.84 -13.30
N THR A 95 -9.10 7.70 -13.58
CA THR A 95 -8.78 6.93 -14.80
C THR A 95 -9.63 7.29 -15.99
#